data_adb7ac9e6724108b3eaa7c30b0450f4c
#
_entry.id   adb7ac9e6724108b3eaa7c30b0450f4c
#
_cell.length_a   1.000
_cell.length_b   1.000
_cell.length_c   1.000
_cell.angle_alpha   90.00
_cell.angle_beta   90.00
_cell.angle_gamma   90.00
#
_symmetry.space_group_name_H-M   'P 1'
#
loop_
_entity.id
_entity.type
_entity.pdbx_description
1 polymer ?
#
loop_
_entity_poly.entity_id
_entity_poly.type
_entity_poly.pdbx_seq_one_letter_code
_entity_poly.pdbx_strand_id
1 'polypeptide(L)'
;MKKNLLFFGFALSFIGASAQSMSLVNPVVQVIGDATTLTGAGEMVAEWPVTNISNVSISLKCSRSVISEVAGTSNYFCWGVCFGETTNVSLIAQTILPSDTNHTFYAHYKPLGNPGQTLITYCFFNTANPTDQACQTVSFCYESICPLGVPEENFSKLELVGSNPLKGLSFINYQMPQGVTEGQLMITNTQGELVKKSVVKGNSGSILLNAQDYASGVYHFTLMTSKGMETLRLVVE
;
A
#
# COMPACT_ATOMS: atom_id res chain seq x y z
N MET A 1 28.25 49.44 30.72
CA MET A 1 27.83 48.68 29.53
C MET A 1 27.37 47.30 30.01
N LYS A 2 26.04 47.07 30.09
CA LYS A 2 25.45 45.79 30.49
C LYS A 2 25.19 44.98 29.21
N LYS A 3 25.87 43.82 29.05
CA LYS A 3 25.62 42.89 27.95
C LYS A 3 24.43 41.99 28.33
N ASN A 4 23.32 42.13 27.62
CA ASN A 4 22.20 41.23 27.72
C ASN A 4 22.50 40.00 26.86
N LEU A 5 22.61 38.83 27.50
CA LEU A 5 22.75 37.53 26.85
C LEU A 5 21.34 37.00 26.57
N LEU A 6 20.92 37.00 25.30
CA LEU A 6 19.67 36.34 24.86
C LEU A 6 19.91 34.84 24.80
N PHE A 7 19.25 34.10 25.68
CA PHE A 7 19.14 32.64 25.58
C PHE A 7 18.06 32.29 24.54
N PHE A 8 18.46 31.77 23.39
CA PHE A 8 17.55 31.18 22.42
C PHE A 8 17.27 29.73 22.89
N GLY A 9 16.12 29.51 23.49
CA GLY A 9 15.64 28.18 23.82
C GLY A 9 15.22 27.43 22.55
N PHE A 10 16.00 26.42 22.17
CA PHE A 10 15.66 25.49 21.08
C PHE A 10 14.64 24.48 21.63
N ALA A 11 13.36 24.68 21.28
CA ALA A 11 12.31 23.70 21.58
C ALA A 11 12.53 22.47 20.67
N LEU A 12 13.08 21.39 21.22
CA LEU A 12 13.10 20.08 20.57
C LEU A 12 11.64 19.56 20.54
N SER A 13 11.02 19.64 19.36
CA SER A 13 9.76 18.93 19.10
C SER A 13 10.08 17.43 19.02
N PHE A 14 9.78 16.67 20.08
CA PHE A 14 9.76 15.23 20.01
C PHE A 14 8.59 14.83 19.10
N ILE A 15 8.90 14.46 17.84
CA ILE A 15 7.98 13.72 16.99
C ILE A 15 7.94 12.32 17.62
N GLY A 16 6.91 12.04 18.42
CA GLY A 16 6.68 10.72 18.98
C GLY A 16 6.45 9.74 17.82
N ALA A 17 7.43 8.89 17.53
CA ALA A 17 7.19 7.72 16.73
C ALA A 17 6.18 6.85 17.51
N SER A 18 4.93 6.78 17.04
CA SER A 18 3.95 5.88 17.59
C SER A 18 4.39 4.46 17.25
N ALA A 19 4.94 3.75 18.23
CA ALA A 19 5.26 2.33 18.06
C ALA A 19 3.95 1.56 17.91
N GLN A 20 3.85 0.72 16.87
CA GLN A 20 2.72 -0.16 16.65
C GLN A 20 2.62 -1.16 17.83
N SER A 21 1.42 -1.31 18.40
CA SER A 21 1.22 -2.18 19.56
C SER A 21 0.83 -3.62 19.19
N MET A 22 0.54 -3.89 17.92
CA MET A 22 0.11 -5.18 17.43
C MET A 22 0.86 -5.62 16.17
N SER A 23 0.90 -6.93 15.93
CA SER A 23 1.45 -7.55 14.72
C SER A 23 0.51 -8.62 14.20
N LEU A 24 0.38 -8.70 12.88
CA LEU A 24 -0.32 -9.79 12.19
C LEU A 24 0.68 -10.93 11.95
N VAL A 25 0.31 -12.14 12.33
CA VAL A 25 1.20 -13.31 12.20
C VAL A 25 0.87 -14.06 10.91
N ASN A 26 1.81 -14.06 9.95
CA ASN A 26 1.67 -14.70 8.64
C ASN A 26 0.31 -14.41 7.97
N PRO A 27 -0.06 -13.13 7.79
CA PRO A 27 -1.37 -12.79 7.26
C PRO A 27 -1.53 -13.32 5.83
N VAL A 28 -2.72 -13.88 5.55
CA VAL A 28 -3.05 -14.41 4.21
C VAL A 28 -3.20 -13.25 3.24
N VAL A 29 -2.47 -13.31 2.12
CA VAL A 29 -2.54 -12.30 1.05
C VAL A 29 -3.49 -12.71 -0.06
N GLN A 30 -3.67 -14.02 -0.29
CA GLN A 30 -4.54 -14.54 -1.32
C GLN A 30 -5.14 -15.89 -0.91
N VAL A 31 -6.42 -16.07 -1.24
CA VAL A 31 -7.13 -17.36 -1.21
C VAL A 31 -7.61 -17.66 -2.64
N ILE A 32 -7.18 -18.80 -3.18
CA ILE A 32 -7.61 -19.29 -4.49
C ILE A 32 -8.55 -20.45 -4.27
N GLY A 33 -9.68 -20.47 -4.97
CA GLY A 33 -10.66 -21.54 -4.85
C GLY A 33 -11.44 -21.75 -6.14
N ASP A 34 -12.04 -22.92 -6.22
CA ASP A 34 -13.00 -23.33 -7.23
C ASP A 34 -14.17 -24.06 -6.56
N ALA A 35 -15.12 -24.54 -7.32
CA ALA A 35 -16.30 -25.26 -6.79
C ALA A 35 -15.94 -26.50 -5.94
N THR A 36 -14.73 -27.06 -6.10
CA THR A 36 -14.28 -28.25 -5.38
C THR A 36 -13.55 -27.92 -4.07
N THR A 37 -13.01 -26.68 -3.95
CA THR A 37 -12.21 -26.23 -2.80
C THR A 37 -12.99 -25.40 -1.79
N LEU A 38 -14.26 -25.08 -2.08
CA LEU A 38 -15.12 -24.37 -1.13
C LEU A 38 -15.34 -25.20 0.14
N THR A 39 -15.30 -24.54 1.30
CA THR A 39 -15.64 -25.17 2.57
C THR A 39 -17.13 -25.51 2.63
N GLY A 40 -17.57 -26.29 3.63
CA GLY A 40 -18.93 -26.85 3.73
C GLY A 40 -20.09 -25.85 3.64
N ALA A 41 -19.83 -24.55 3.76
CA ALA A 41 -20.84 -23.50 3.57
C ALA A 41 -20.76 -22.84 2.19
N GLY A 42 -19.94 -23.34 1.27
CA GLY A 42 -19.67 -22.71 -0.03
C GLY A 42 -18.83 -21.44 0.09
N GLU A 43 -17.88 -21.41 1.02
CA GLU A 43 -17.09 -20.25 1.38
C GLU A 43 -15.59 -20.46 1.16
N MET A 44 -14.91 -19.36 0.88
CA MET A 44 -13.45 -19.22 0.95
C MET A 44 -13.12 -18.50 2.23
N VAL A 45 -12.12 -18.97 2.98
CA VAL A 45 -11.77 -18.44 4.29
C VAL A 45 -10.29 -18.05 4.32
N ALA A 46 -10.00 -16.86 4.84
CA ALA A 46 -8.67 -16.45 5.22
C ALA A 46 -8.64 -16.24 6.73
N GLU A 47 -7.56 -16.67 7.38
CA GLU A 47 -7.38 -16.53 8.83
C GLU A 47 -5.94 -16.17 9.15
N TRP A 48 -5.74 -15.41 10.20
CA TRP A 48 -4.42 -15.18 10.80
C TRP A 48 -4.54 -14.70 12.23
N PRO A 49 -3.53 -15.03 13.06
CA PRO A 49 -3.47 -14.55 14.43
C PRO A 49 -3.04 -13.09 14.51
N VAL A 50 -3.47 -12.41 15.57
CA VAL A 50 -3.08 -11.04 15.91
C VAL A 50 -2.41 -11.05 17.28
N THR A 51 -1.14 -10.63 17.34
CA THR A 51 -0.31 -10.62 18.55
C THR A 51 -0.19 -9.21 19.10
N ASN A 52 -0.36 -9.06 20.41
CA ASN A 52 0.01 -7.85 21.14
C ASN A 52 1.52 -7.85 21.37
N ILE A 53 2.24 -6.94 20.70
CA ILE A 53 3.70 -6.78 20.83
C ILE A 53 4.09 -5.68 21.81
N SER A 54 3.12 -5.09 22.50
CA SER A 54 3.35 -4.08 23.54
C SER A 54 3.47 -4.72 24.94
N ASN A 55 3.86 -3.93 25.94
CA ASN A 55 3.99 -4.35 27.31
C ASN A 55 2.72 -4.08 28.18
N VAL A 56 1.63 -3.65 27.54
CA VAL A 56 0.33 -3.39 28.18
C VAL A 56 -0.78 -4.14 27.46
N SER A 57 -1.87 -4.40 28.14
CA SER A 57 -3.07 -4.97 27.51
C SER A 57 -3.65 -3.97 26.52
N ILE A 58 -4.00 -4.45 25.31
CA ILE A 58 -4.64 -3.65 24.28
C ILE A 58 -6.04 -4.20 23.96
N SER A 59 -6.93 -3.31 23.58
CA SER A 59 -8.29 -3.66 23.18
C SER A 59 -8.49 -3.32 21.71
N LEU A 60 -8.64 -4.36 20.87
CA LEU A 60 -8.66 -4.22 19.42
C LEU A 60 -10.05 -4.44 18.84
N LYS A 61 -10.42 -3.60 17.89
CA LYS A 61 -11.52 -3.84 16.95
C LYS A 61 -10.94 -4.16 15.57
N CYS A 62 -11.74 -4.87 14.77
CA CYS A 62 -11.45 -5.12 13.35
C CYS A 62 -12.40 -4.30 12.49
N SER A 63 -11.86 -3.64 11.48
CA SER A 63 -12.63 -3.02 10.40
C SER A 63 -12.38 -3.73 9.07
N ARG A 64 -13.41 -3.74 8.21
CA ARG A 64 -13.43 -4.30 6.88
C ARG A 64 -13.68 -3.20 5.85
N SER A 65 -12.88 -3.15 4.79
CA SER A 65 -13.06 -2.27 3.65
C SER A 65 -13.00 -3.08 2.36
N VAL A 66 -14.09 -3.13 1.62
CA VAL A 66 -14.16 -3.78 0.31
C VAL A 66 -13.57 -2.82 -0.72
N ILE A 67 -12.44 -3.21 -1.34
CA ILE A 67 -11.73 -2.40 -2.35
C ILE A 67 -12.33 -2.64 -3.73
N SER A 68 -12.55 -3.91 -4.07
CA SER A 68 -13.26 -4.34 -5.27
C SER A 68 -14.06 -5.60 -4.98
N GLU A 69 -15.22 -5.74 -5.58
CA GLU A 69 -16.10 -6.89 -5.35
C GLU A 69 -16.71 -7.38 -6.67
N VAL A 70 -16.74 -8.70 -6.84
CA VAL A 70 -17.47 -9.34 -7.93
C VAL A 70 -18.96 -9.23 -7.64
N ALA A 71 -19.74 -8.78 -8.62
CA ALA A 71 -21.19 -8.64 -8.46
C ALA A 71 -21.86 -9.98 -8.13
N GLY A 72 -22.80 -9.98 -7.20
CA GLY A 72 -23.54 -11.17 -6.79
C GLY A 72 -22.81 -12.07 -5.78
N THR A 73 -21.68 -11.63 -5.25
CA THR A 73 -20.96 -12.30 -4.17
C THR A 73 -21.31 -11.69 -2.82
N SER A 74 -20.88 -12.31 -1.72
CA SER A 74 -21.00 -11.72 -0.39
C SER A 74 -19.78 -12.04 0.48
N ASN A 75 -19.58 -11.26 1.53
CA ASN A 75 -18.47 -11.42 2.43
C ASN A 75 -18.83 -10.94 3.85
N TYR A 76 -18.22 -11.57 4.84
CA TYR A 76 -18.36 -11.20 6.25
C TYR A 76 -17.08 -11.57 6.99
N PHE A 77 -16.98 -11.21 8.27
CA PHE A 77 -15.81 -11.54 9.08
C PHE A 77 -16.17 -11.86 10.51
N CYS A 78 -15.29 -12.61 11.17
CA CYS A 78 -15.36 -12.92 12.60
C CYS A 78 -14.17 -12.26 13.32
N TRP A 79 -14.43 -11.71 14.50
CA TRP A 79 -13.43 -11.22 15.45
C TRP A 79 -13.95 -11.50 16.85
N GLY A 80 -13.62 -12.68 17.39
CA GLY A 80 -14.23 -13.24 18.60
C GLY A 80 -15.62 -13.83 18.35
N VAL A 81 -16.47 -13.09 17.67
CA VAL A 81 -17.77 -13.52 17.12
C VAL A 81 -17.89 -13.12 15.67
N CYS A 82 -18.79 -13.76 14.93
CA CYS A 82 -19.02 -13.41 13.54
C CYS A 82 -20.02 -12.27 13.39
N PHE A 83 -19.74 -11.36 12.46
CA PHE A 83 -20.56 -10.20 12.13
C PHE A 83 -21.22 -10.39 10.77
N GLY A 84 -22.43 -9.86 10.60
CA GLY A 84 -23.16 -9.97 9.33
C GLY A 84 -22.51 -9.17 8.18
N GLU A 85 -22.94 -9.46 6.95
CA GLU A 85 -22.40 -8.93 5.70
C GLU A 85 -22.45 -7.38 5.62
N THR A 86 -23.36 -6.74 6.33
CA THR A 86 -23.48 -5.26 6.38
C THR A 86 -22.60 -4.61 7.45
N THR A 87 -21.90 -5.39 8.25
CA THR A 87 -21.06 -4.86 9.35
C THR A 87 -19.64 -4.64 8.86
N ASN A 88 -19.19 -3.38 8.89
CA ASN A 88 -17.84 -3.01 8.46
C ASN A 88 -16.85 -2.78 9.62
N VAL A 89 -17.34 -2.71 10.87
CA VAL A 89 -16.49 -2.59 12.07
C VAL A 89 -17.06 -3.50 13.14
N SER A 90 -16.20 -4.32 13.77
CA SER A 90 -16.61 -5.22 14.84
C SER A 90 -17.29 -4.44 15.97
N LEU A 91 -18.46 -4.90 16.41
CA LEU A 91 -19.20 -4.24 17.52
C LEU A 91 -18.47 -4.44 18.83
N ILE A 92 -17.82 -5.59 19.01
CA ILE A 92 -17.12 -5.99 20.22
C ILE A 92 -15.61 -5.88 19.99
N ALA A 93 -14.89 -5.33 20.94
CA ALA A 93 -13.44 -5.35 20.96
C ALA A 93 -12.92 -6.62 21.66
N GLN A 94 -11.78 -7.13 21.21
CA GLN A 94 -11.04 -8.22 21.84
C GLN A 94 -9.88 -7.64 22.64
N THR A 95 -9.79 -8.00 23.93
CA THR A 95 -8.65 -7.63 24.77
C THR A 95 -7.55 -8.68 24.63
N ILE A 96 -6.33 -8.25 24.32
CA ILE A 96 -5.15 -9.12 24.18
C ILE A 96 -4.13 -8.68 25.23
N LEU A 97 -3.72 -9.62 26.08
CA LEU A 97 -2.69 -9.37 27.11
C LEU A 97 -1.31 -9.13 26.48
N PRO A 98 -0.34 -8.54 27.19
CA PRO A 98 1.02 -8.37 26.70
C PRO A 98 1.62 -9.69 26.20
N SER A 99 2.20 -9.68 25.03
CA SER A 99 2.83 -10.84 24.36
C SER A 99 1.88 -12.01 24.05
N ASP A 100 0.57 -11.84 24.25
CA ASP A 100 -0.45 -12.84 23.92
C ASP A 100 -0.93 -12.68 22.47
N THR A 101 -1.56 -13.75 21.94
CA THR A 101 -2.03 -13.85 20.56
C THR A 101 -3.49 -14.25 20.49
N ASN A 102 -4.28 -13.50 19.73
CA ASN A 102 -5.67 -13.82 19.45
C ASN A 102 -5.78 -14.57 18.10
N HIS A 103 -6.46 -15.72 18.11
CA HIS A 103 -6.65 -16.63 16.96
C HIS A 103 -8.11 -16.64 16.46
N THR A 104 -8.90 -15.62 16.77
CA THR A 104 -10.34 -15.63 16.48
C THR A 104 -10.75 -14.79 15.28
N PHE A 105 -9.77 -14.41 14.45
CA PHE A 105 -10.06 -13.70 13.21
C PHE A 105 -10.24 -14.67 12.04
N TYR A 106 -11.37 -14.52 11.35
CA TYR A 106 -11.70 -15.23 10.11
C TYR A 106 -12.34 -14.26 9.12
N ALA A 107 -11.84 -14.20 7.91
CA ALA A 107 -12.41 -13.48 6.79
C ALA A 107 -13.12 -14.48 5.87
N HIS A 108 -14.41 -14.33 5.67
CA HIS A 108 -15.25 -15.22 4.88
C HIS A 108 -15.69 -14.54 3.59
N TYR A 109 -15.58 -15.26 2.47
CA TYR A 109 -16.04 -14.83 1.17
C TYR A 109 -16.88 -15.94 0.50
N LYS A 110 -18.07 -15.56 0.03
CA LYS A 110 -19.01 -16.44 -0.68
C LYS A 110 -19.06 -16.03 -2.15
N PRO A 111 -18.42 -16.78 -3.04
CA PRO A 111 -18.45 -16.49 -4.47
C PRO A 111 -19.84 -16.71 -5.10
N LEU A 112 -20.69 -17.55 -4.54
CA LEU A 112 -22.04 -17.85 -5.00
C LEU A 112 -22.09 -18.22 -6.49
N GLY A 113 -21.05 -18.90 -7.00
CA GLY A 113 -20.91 -19.30 -8.39
C GLY A 113 -20.46 -18.18 -9.34
N ASN A 114 -20.08 -17.02 -8.84
CA ASN A 114 -19.62 -15.89 -9.65
C ASN A 114 -18.07 -15.89 -9.68
N PRO A 115 -17.43 -16.24 -10.82
CA PRO A 115 -15.96 -16.25 -10.92
C PRO A 115 -15.39 -14.84 -10.94
N GLY A 116 -14.18 -14.70 -10.43
CA GLY A 116 -13.46 -13.42 -10.42
C GLY A 116 -12.64 -13.19 -9.17
N GLN A 117 -12.18 -11.95 -9.00
CA GLN A 117 -11.35 -11.51 -7.89
C GLN A 117 -12.06 -10.43 -7.06
N THR A 118 -12.13 -10.66 -5.75
CA THR A 118 -12.58 -9.68 -4.76
C THR A 118 -11.42 -9.32 -3.84
N LEU A 119 -11.21 -8.01 -3.62
CA LEU A 119 -10.16 -7.48 -2.74
C LEU A 119 -10.79 -6.85 -1.51
N ILE A 120 -10.40 -7.31 -0.32
CA ILE A 120 -10.92 -6.82 0.96
C ILE A 120 -9.75 -6.53 1.89
N THR A 121 -9.75 -5.33 2.48
CA THR A 121 -8.78 -4.95 3.51
C THR A 121 -9.40 -5.09 4.89
N TYR A 122 -8.68 -5.75 5.79
CA TYR A 122 -9.01 -5.85 7.20
C TYR A 122 -7.95 -5.11 8.02
N CYS A 123 -8.39 -4.18 8.89
CA CYS A 123 -7.52 -3.42 9.77
C CYS A 123 -7.91 -3.68 11.23
N PHE A 124 -6.93 -4.09 12.03
CA PHE A 124 -7.08 -4.17 13.49
C PHE A 124 -6.55 -2.87 14.08
N PHE A 125 -7.34 -2.22 14.90
CA PHE A 125 -6.98 -0.94 15.49
C PHE A 125 -7.24 -0.93 16.99
N ASN A 126 -6.35 -0.24 17.70
CA ASN A 126 -6.45 -0.06 19.15
C ASN A 126 -7.57 0.94 19.47
N THR A 127 -8.54 0.53 20.29
CA THR A 127 -9.69 1.39 20.63
C THR A 127 -9.30 2.63 21.44
N ALA A 128 -8.17 2.60 22.17
CA ALA A 128 -7.63 3.73 22.91
C ALA A 128 -6.84 4.70 22.00
N ASN A 129 -6.29 4.22 20.88
CA ASN A 129 -5.55 5.00 19.90
C ASN A 129 -5.80 4.44 18.49
N PRO A 130 -6.85 4.88 17.77
CA PRO A 130 -7.22 4.31 16.47
C PRO A 130 -6.18 4.49 15.34
N THR A 131 -5.17 5.34 15.51
CA THR A 131 -4.06 5.47 14.58
C THR A 131 -3.03 4.35 14.72
N ASP A 132 -3.04 3.65 15.86
CA ASP A 132 -2.27 2.44 16.11
C ASP A 132 -3.04 1.25 15.54
N GLN A 133 -2.69 0.84 14.32
CA GLN A 133 -3.40 -0.18 13.56
C GLN A 133 -2.46 -1.03 12.69
N ALA A 134 -2.90 -2.25 12.40
CA ALA A 134 -2.27 -3.17 11.47
C ALA A 134 -3.30 -3.66 10.45
N CYS A 135 -2.98 -3.57 9.17
CA CYS A 135 -3.90 -3.89 8.09
C CYS A 135 -3.33 -4.98 7.17
N GLN A 136 -4.23 -5.81 6.62
CA GLN A 136 -3.95 -6.78 5.56
C GLN A 136 -5.05 -6.74 4.52
N THR A 137 -4.64 -6.66 3.24
CA THR A 137 -5.55 -6.87 2.11
C THR A 137 -5.49 -8.32 1.68
N VAL A 138 -6.66 -8.94 1.54
CA VAL A 138 -6.83 -10.32 1.03
C VAL A 138 -7.45 -10.26 -0.35
N SER A 139 -6.88 -11.04 -1.27
CA SER A 139 -7.44 -11.34 -2.58
C SER A 139 -8.18 -12.68 -2.52
N PHE A 140 -9.49 -12.68 -2.66
CA PHE A 140 -10.28 -13.87 -2.86
C PHE A 140 -10.48 -14.10 -4.36
N CYS A 141 -9.98 -15.23 -4.88
CA CYS A 141 -9.96 -15.57 -6.28
C CYS A 141 -10.72 -16.85 -6.53
N TYR A 142 -11.92 -16.76 -7.10
CA TYR A 142 -12.78 -17.91 -7.37
C TYR A 142 -12.86 -18.17 -8.87
N GLU A 143 -12.52 -19.40 -9.30
CA GLU A 143 -12.54 -19.87 -10.70
C GLU A 143 -11.94 -18.86 -11.71
N SER A 144 -10.87 -18.16 -11.31
CA SER A 144 -10.23 -17.11 -12.12
C SER A 144 -8.72 -17.18 -11.98
N ILE A 145 -8.01 -16.69 -12.99
CA ILE A 145 -6.56 -16.45 -12.92
C ILE A 145 -6.36 -15.08 -12.26
N CYS A 146 -6.09 -15.10 -10.96
CA CYS A 146 -5.79 -13.88 -10.24
C CYS A 146 -4.29 -13.69 -10.13
N PRO A 147 -3.75 -12.60 -10.63
CA PRO A 147 -2.34 -12.30 -10.45
C PRO A 147 -2.04 -12.10 -8.96
N LEU A 148 -0.95 -12.72 -8.48
CA LEU A 148 -0.35 -12.42 -7.19
C LEU A 148 0.28 -11.01 -7.30
N GLY A 149 -0.40 -10.00 -6.81
CA GLY A 149 0.11 -8.64 -6.78
C GLY A 149 -1.02 -7.62 -6.63
N VAL A 150 -0.70 -6.47 -6.06
CA VAL A 150 -1.54 -5.28 -6.15
C VAL A 150 -1.74 -5.03 -7.66
N PRO A 151 -2.97 -4.78 -8.15
CA PRO A 151 -3.15 -4.40 -9.55
C PRO A 151 -2.25 -3.20 -9.84
N GLU A 152 -1.29 -3.37 -10.75
CA GLU A 152 -0.42 -2.28 -11.22
C GLU A 152 -1.19 -1.22 -12.04
N GLU A 153 -2.52 -1.34 -12.11
CA GLU A 153 -3.38 -0.50 -12.97
C GLU A 153 -3.43 0.98 -12.61
N ASN A 154 -2.80 1.40 -11.50
CA ASN A 154 -2.86 2.79 -11.07
C ASN A 154 -1.51 3.44 -10.75
N PHE A 155 -0.41 2.84 -11.18
CA PHE A 155 0.91 3.45 -11.00
C PHE A 155 1.34 4.23 -12.25
N SER A 156 2.11 5.29 -12.03
CA SER A 156 2.87 5.93 -13.10
C SER A 156 3.84 4.92 -13.69
N LYS A 157 4.03 4.93 -14.99
CA LYS A 157 5.05 4.13 -15.67
C LYS A 157 6.08 5.04 -16.33
N LEU A 158 7.36 4.74 -16.14
CA LEU A 158 8.47 5.34 -16.86
C LEU A 158 9.23 4.24 -17.58
N GLU A 159 9.48 4.41 -18.88
CA GLU A 159 10.19 3.45 -19.70
C GLU A 159 11.20 4.16 -20.60
N LEU A 160 12.46 3.73 -20.54
CA LEU A 160 13.49 4.22 -21.46
C LEU A 160 13.36 3.53 -22.82
N VAL A 161 13.24 4.33 -23.87
CA VAL A 161 13.33 3.87 -25.26
C VAL A 161 14.72 4.21 -25.76
N GLY A 162 15.63 3.24 -25.70
CA GLY A 162 17.02 3.41 -26.10
C GLY A 162 17.99 2.62 -25.23
N SER A 163 19.27 2.94 -25.33
CA SER A 163 20.33 2.26 -24.58
C SER A 163 20.53 2.88 -23.19
N ASN A 164 20.80 2.03 -22.21
CA ASN A 164 21.35 2.43 -20.93
C ASN A 164 22.71 1.70 -20.77
N PRO A 165 23.85 2.37 -20.83
CA PRO A 165 24.08 3.84 -20.75
C PRO A 165 23.60 4.65 -21.95
N LEU A 166 23.16 5.90 -21.66
CA LEU A 166 22.75 6.90 -22.64
C LEU A 166 24.00 7.52 -23.28
N LYS A 167 24.11 7.44 -24.65
CA LYS A 167 25.26 7.98 -25.40
C LYS A 167 24.88 9.06 -26.42
N GLY A 168 23.59 9.35 -26.55
CA GLY A 168 23.09 10.31 -27.55
C GLY A 168 21.65 10.71 -27.26
N LEU A 169 20.83 10.75 -28.33
CA LEU A 169 19.39 11.01 -28.18
C LEU A 169 18.64 9.75 -27.81
N SER A 170 17.69 9.88 -26.89
CA SER A 170 16.81 8.82 -26.45
C SER A 170 15.47 9.40 -25.98
N PHE A 171 14.52 8.53 -25.65
CA PHE A 171 13.24 8.97 -25.13
C PHE A 171 12.91 8.25 -23.81
N ILE A 172 12.25 8.96 -22.91
CA ILE A 172 11.53 8.35 -21.80
C ILE A 172 10.03 8.45 -22.11
N ASN A 173 9.40 7.31 -22.26
CA ASN A 173 7.95 7.24 -22.31
C ASN A 173 7.39 7.25 -20.90
N TYR A 174 6.31 8.01 -20.71
CA TYR A 174 5.59 7.99 -19.44
C TYR A 174 4.12 7.66 -19.68
N GLN A 175 3.52 7.01 -18.67
CA GLN A 175 2.10 6.77 -18.58
C GLN A 175 1.62 7.22 -17.19
N MET A 176 0.56 8.02 -17.16
CA MET A 176 -0.07 8.46 -15.91
C MET A 176 -1.07 7.42 -15.41
N PRO A 177 -1.31 7.35 -14.09
CA PRO A 177 -2.40 6.56 -13.54
C PRO A 177 -3.75 7.03 -14.05
N GLN A 178 -4.74 6.16 -14.10
CA GLN A 178 -6.10 6.50 -14.54
C GLN A 178 -6.66 7.71 -13.76
N GLY A 179 -7.17 8.70 -14.48
CA GLY A 179 -7.74 9.93 -13.93
C GLY A 179 -6.70 10.98 -13.50
N VAL A 180 -5.42 10.75 -13.76
CA VAL A 180 -4.34 11.73 -13.56
C VAL A 180 -3.88 12.25 -14.92
N THR A 181 -3.91 13.56 -15.13
CA THR A 181 -3.55 14.22 -16.39
C THR A 181 -2.34 15.14 -16.27
N GLU A 182 -1.76 15.26 -15.08
CA GLU A 182 -0.60 16.10 -14.82
C GLU A 182 0.30 15.45 -13.76
N GLY A 183 1.63 15.53 -13.97
CA GLY A 183 2.64 15.06 -13.04
C GLY A 183 3.90 15.93 -13.09
N GLN A 184 4.79 15.73 -12.12
CA GLN A 184 6.09 16.39 -12.08
C GLN A 184 7.18 15.36 -12.36
N LEU A 185 7.98 15.60 -13.41
CA LEU A 185 9.21 14.87 -13.62
C LEU A 185 10.36 15.60 -12.92
N MET A 186 11.06 14.92 -12.04
CA MET A 186 12.27 15.40 -11.38
C MET A 186 13.46 14.52 -11.79
N ILE A 187 14.59 15.17 -12.07
CA ILE A 187 15.84 14.49 -12.38
C ILE A 187 16.85 14.87 -11.31
N THR A 188 17.36 13.87 -10.60
CA THR A 188 18.36 14.06 -9.53
C THR A 188 19.63 13.27 -9.85
N ASN A 189 20.78 13.75 -9.36
CA ASN A 189 22.04 13.01 -9.39
C ASN A 189 22.13 12.03 -8.19
N THR A 190 23.25 11.34 -8.06
CA THR A 190 23.51 10.38 -6.97
C THR A 190 23.62 11.02 -5.60
N GLN A 191 23.88 12.32 -5.50
CA GLN A 191 23.89 13.08 -4.25
C GLN A 191 22.49 13.56 -3.84
N GLY A 192 21.47 13.30 -4.68
CA GLY A 192 20.09 13.78 -4.47
C GLY A 192 19.88 15.24 -4.89
N GLU A 193 20.87 15.89 -5.52
CA GLU A 193 20.72 17.25 -6.03
C GLU A 193 19.79 17.27 -7.24
N LEU A 194 18.87 18.24 -7.24
CA LEU A 194 17.91 18.43 -8.33
C LEU A 194 18.60 19.04 -9.56
N VAL A 195 18.70 18.26 -10.63
CA VAL A 195 19.29 18.69 -11.91
C VAL A 195 18.25 19.37 -12.80
N LYS A 196 17.05 18.81 -12.87
CA LYS A 196 15.96 19.37 -13.68
C LYS A 196 14.61 19.01 -13.09
N LYS A 197 13.66 19.93 -13.28
CA LYS A 197 12.25 19.72 -12.92
C LYS A 197 11.37 20.20 -14.04
N SER A 198 10.37 19.42 -14.43
CA SER A 198 9.39 19.78 -15.46
C SER A 198 8.01 19.21 -15.12
N VAL A 199 6.98 19.90 -15.62
CA VAL A 199 5.61 19.40 -15.56
C VAL A 199 5.35 18.61 -16.85
N VAL A 200 4.79 17.42 -16.71
CA VAL A 200 4.33 16.57 -17.81
C VAL A 200 2.80 16.49 -17.78
N LYS A 201 2.15 16.53 -18.94
CA LYS A 201 0.70 16.60 -19.09
C LYS A 201 0.18 15.53 -20.04
N GLY A 202 -1.07 15.13 -19.84
CA GLY A 202 -1.73 14.09 -20.62
C GLY A 202 -1.61 12.71 -19.96
N ASN A 203 -2.39 11.76 -20.42
CA ASN A 203 -2.39 10.40 -19.86
C ASN A 203 -1.11 9.62 -20.18
N SER A 204 -0.41 9.98 -21.27
CA SER A 204 0.88 9.42 -21.66
C SER A 204 1.62 10.38 -22.57
N GLY A 205 2.92 10.18 -22.72
CA GLY A 205 3.76 10.98 -23.61
C GLY A 205 5.20 10.50 -23.64
N SER A 206 6.04 11.21 -24.42
CA SER A 206 7.46 10.93 -24.56
C SER A 206 8.28 12.19 -24.28
N ILE A 207 9.37 12.03 -23.58
CA ILE A 207 10.31 13.09 -23.22
C ILE A 207 11.62 12.80 -23.92
N LEU A 208 12.06 13.73 -24.78
CA LEU A 208 13.36 13.64 -25.44
C LEU A 208 14.48 13.90 -24.44
N LEU A 209 15.45 13.01 -24.40
CA LEU A 209 16.70 13.13 -23.68
C LEU A 209 17.86 13.27 -24.65
N ASN A 210 18.80 14.17 -24.33
CA ASN A 210 20.09 14.24 -25.00
C ASN A 210 21.19 14.04 -23.95
N ALA A 211 22.07 13.06 -24.18
CA ALA A 211 23.19 12.78 -23.27
C ALA A 211 24.07 14.01 -23.03
N GLN A 212 24.22 14.90 -24.04
CA GLN A 212 25.02 16.11 -23.94
C GLN A 212 24.49 17.16 -22.93
N ASP A 213 23.21 17.02 -22.49
CA ASP A 213 22.62 17.92 -21.50
C ASP A 213 23.02 17.52 -20.05
N TYR A 214 23.76 16.43 -19.88
CA TYR A 214 24.13 15.86 -18.58
C TYR A 214 25.63 15.56 -18.53
N ALA A 215 26.23 15.71 -17.37
CA ALA A 215 27.58 15.18 -17.12
C ALA A 215 27.53 13.64 -17.07
N SER A 216 28.64 12.96 -17.36
CA SER A 216 28.73 11.51 -17.19
C SER A 216 28.44 11.13 -15.73
N GLY A 217 27.53 10.19 -15.52
CA GLY A 217 27.10 9.81 -14.18
C GLY A 217 25.79 9.04 -14.15
N VAL A 218 25.31 8.79 -12.92
CA VAL A 218 24.03 8.13 -12.68
C VAL A 218 22.97 9.16 -12.27
N TYR A 219 21.81 9.07 -12.87
CA TYR A 219 20.67 9.94 -12.63
C TYR A 219 19.42 9.15 -12.30
N HIS A 220 18.56 9.74 -11.48
CA HIS A 220 17.25 9.21 -11.15
C HIS A 220 16.18 10.14 -11.75
N PHE A 221 15.35 9.58 -12.62
CA PHE A 221 14.21 10.24 -13.24
C PHE A 221 12.96 9.82 -12.49
N THR A 222 12.39 10.72 -11.69
CA THR A 222 11.24 10.43 -10.85
C THR A 222 10.02 11.17 -11.36
N LEU A 223 8.99 10.43 -11.77
CA LEU A 223 7.67 10.97 -12.08
C LEU A 223 6.81 10.93 -10.83
N MET A 224 6.44 12.10 -10.34
CA MET A 224 5.53 12.28 -9.20
C MET A 224 4.16 12.67 -9.69
N THR A 225 3.14 11.98 -9.20
CA THR A 225 1.73 12.24 -9.49
C THR A 225 0.92 12.30 -8.19
N SER A 226 -0.35 12.69 -8.26
CA SER A 226 -1.26 12.66 -7.10
C SER A 226 -1.55 11.25 -6.57
N LYS A 227 -1.20 10.19 -7.33
CA LYS A 227 -1.45 8.78 -6.98
C LYS A 227 -0.18 7.97 -6.70
N GLY A 228 0.98 8.60 -6.70
CA GLY A 228 2.25 7.93 -6.39
C GLY A 228 3.42 8.45 -7.19
N MET A 229 4.55 7.78 -7.05
CA MET A 229 5.78 8.10 -7.77
C MET A 229 6.38 6.86 -8.41
N GLU A 230 7.04 7.05 -9.56
CA GLU A 230 7.82 6.05 -10.29
C GLU A 230 9.20 6.60 -10.57
N THR A 231 10.25 5.79 -10.39
CA THR A 231 11.63 6.21 -10.60
C THR A 231 12.36 5.28 -11.54
N LEU A 232 12.95 5.86 -12.58
CA LEU A 232 13.83 5.20 -13.53
C LEU A 232 15.28 5.63 -13.30
N ARG A 233 16.19 4.66 -13.15
CA ARG A 233 17.62 4.89 -13.04
C ARG A 233 18.27 4.87 -14.43
N LEU A 234 19.07 5.90 -14.75
CA LEU A 234 19.74 6.08 -16.01
C LEU A 234 21.22 6.37 -15.81
N VAL A 235 22.06 5.79 -16.64
CA VAL A 235 23.51 6.06 -16.69
C VAL A 235 23.77 6.89 -17.93
N VAL A 236 24.52 8.00 -17.81
CA VAL A 236 24.98 8.84 -18.91
C VAL A 236 26.48 8.68 -19.07
N GLU A 237 26.97 8.44 -20.28
CA GLU A 237 28.38 8.34 -20.65
C GLU A 237 28.84 9.51 -21.53
#